data_fcc41542a8883163c5712d79994b5eef
#
_entry.id   fcc41542a8883163c5712d79994b5eef
#
_cell.length_a   1.000
_cell.length_b   1.000
_cell.length_c   1.000
_cell.angle_alpha   90.00
_cell.angle_beta   90.00
_cell.angle_gamma   90.00
#
_symmetry.space_group_name_H-M   'P 1'
#
loop_
_entity.id
_entity.type
_entity.pdbx_description
1 polymer ?
#
loop_
_entity_poly.entity_id
_entity_poly.type
_entity_poly.pdbx_seq_one_letter_code
_entity_poly.pdbx_strand_id
1 'polypeptide(L)' 'MDKFFKGKTIDEAVKNACEALGVSEDNLFYEVVDLPAKGFLGIGSKLASIKIPGTDDPES' A
#
# COMPACT_ATOMS: atom_id res chain seq x y z
N MET A 1 5.37 13.75 3.49
CA MET A 1 6.11 12.52 3.74
C MET A 1 5.39 11.33 3.16
N ASP A 2 6.13 10.35 2.77
CA ASP A 2 5.55 9.16 2.17
C ASP A 2 5.12 8.19 3.24
N LYS A 3 4.03 7.53 2.99
CA LYS A 3 3.54 6.48 3.89
C LYS A 3 3.50 5.16 3.15
N PHE A 4 3.76 4.11 3.88
CA PHE A 4 3.81 2.78 3.30
C PHE A 4 2.78 1.89 3.97
N PHE A 5 2.10 1.09 3.17
CA PHE A 5 1.11 0.16 3.66
C PHE A 5 1.32 -1.19 3.02
N LYS A 6 1.01 -2.22 3.75
CA LYS A 6 1.22 -3.58 3.29
C LYS A 6 -0.06 -4.38 3.42
N GLY A 7 -0.16 -5.40 2.61
CA GLY A 7 -1.28 -6.31 2.66
C GLY A 7 -0.93 -7.57 1.90
N LYS A 8 -1.78 -8.56 2.02
CA LYS A 8 -1.56 -9.81 1.31
C LYS A 8 -1.70 -9.62 -0.20
N THR A 9 -2.47 -8.63 -0.59
CA THR A 9 -2.64 -8.28 -2.00
C THR A 9 -2.58 -6.78 -2.10
N ILE A 10 -2.46 -6.32 -3.34
CA ILE A 10 -2.48 -4.87 -3.57
C ILE A 10 -3.79 -4.29 -3.05
N ASP A 11 -4.90 -4.97 -3.32
CA ASP A 11 -6.20 -4.50 -2.86
C ASP A 11 -6.22 -4.33 -1.34
N GLU A 12 -5.66 -5.28 -0.65
CA GLU A 12 -5.63 -5.21 0.81
C GLU A 12 -4.78 -4.06 1.29
N ALA A 13 -3.64 -3.87 0.65
CA ALA A 13 -2.77 -2.76 1.03
C ALA A 13 -3.49 -1.43 0.81
N VAL A 14 -4.19 -1.31 -0.31
CA VAL A 14 -4.94 -0.09 -0.61
C VAL A 14 -6.05 0.11 0.41
N LYS A 15 -6.74 -0.96 0.76
CA LYS A 15 -7.79 -0.87 1.76
C LYS A 15 -7.24 -0.38 3.09
N ASN A 16 -6.12 -0.94 3.49
CA ASN A 16 -5.50 -0.54 4.74
C ASN A 16 -5.14 0.95 4.71
N ALA A 17 -4.63 1.39 3.57
CA ALA A 17 -4.27 2.80 3.43
C ALA A 17 -5.50 3.67 3.50
N CYS A 18 -6.57 3.27 2.84
CA CYS A 18 -7.81 4.06 2.85
C CYS A 18 -8.35 4.19 4.25
N GLU A 19 -8.33 3.12 5.01
CA GLU A 19 -8.83 3.16 6.37
C GLU A 19 -7.97 4.04 7.25
N ALA A 20 -6.68 3.94 7.09
CA ALA A 20 -5.76 4.72 7.92
C ALA A 20 -5.86 6.21 7.60
N LEU A 21 -6.06 6.54 6.33
CA LEU A 21 -6.08 7.93 5.91
C LEU A 21 -7.47 8.52 5.85
N GLY A 22 -8.49 7.68 5.91
CA GLY A 22 -9.85 8.17 5.85
C GLY A 22 -10.27 8.66 4.49
N VAL A 23 -9.75 8.06 3.44
CA VAL A 23 -10.11 8.43 2.07
C VAL A 23 -10.64 7.20 1.36
N SER A 24 -11.36 7.42 0.27
CA SER A 24 -11.88 6.31 -0.51
C SER A 24 -10.83 5.89 -1.54
N GLU A 25 -10.99 4.66 -2.02
CA GLU A 25 -10.03 4.12 -2.96
C GLU A 25 -9.96 4.95 -4.23
N ASP A 26 -11.08 5.52 -4.63
CA ASP A 26 -11.12 6.32 -5.84
C ASP A 26 -10.28 7.58 -5.72
N ASN A 27 -10.10 8.06 -4.51
CA ASN A 27 -9.36 9.28 -4.27
C ASN A 27 -7.95 9.05 -3.78
N LEU A 28 -7.55 7.81 -3.71
CA LEU A 28 -6.24 7.47 -3.15
C LEU A 28 -5.22 7.35 -4.25
N PHE A 29 -4.16 8.14 -4.14
CA PHE A 29 -3.00 7.99 -5.00
C PHE A 29 -2.00 7.10 -4.32
N TYR A 30 -1.56 6.08 -5.00
CA TYR A 30 -0.58 5.18 -4.43
C TYR A 30 0.30 4.63 -5.52
N GLU A 31 1.45 4.14 -5.09
CA GLU A 31 2.41 3.56 -5.99
C GLU A 31 2.79 2.19 -5.45
N VAL A 32 2.79 1.20 -6.32
CA VAL A 32 3.15 -0.15 -5.89
C VAL A 32 4.68 -0.24 -5.81
N VAL A 33 5.19 -0.50 -4.61
CA VAL A 33 6.63 -0.61 -4.43
C VAL A 33 7.06 -2.06 -4.33
N ASP A 34 6.19 -2.92 -3.82
CA ASP A 34 6.48 -4.35 -3.75
C ASP A 34 5.27 -5.13 -4.17
N LEU A 35 5.48 -6.10 -5.04
CA LEU A 35 4.40 -6.97 -5.47
C LEU A 35 4.25 -8.12 -4.48
N PRO A 36 3.01 -8.59 -4.30
CA PRO A 36 2.82 -9.76 -3.43
C PRO A 36 3.37 -11.00 -4.11
N ALA A 37 4.00 -11.85 -3.34
CA ALA A 37 4.55 -13.08 -3.86
C ALA A 37 4.07 -14.22 -2.99
N LYS A 38 3.62 -15.28 -3.62
CA LYS A 38 3.24 -16.47 -2.88
C LYS A 38 4.50 -17.19 -2.42
N GLY A 39 4.32 -17.99 -1.40
CA GLY A 39 5.44 -18.77 -0.91
C GLY A 39 6.00 -19.64 -1.98
N PHE A 40 7.03 -19.18 -2.62
CA PHE A 40 7.65 -19.88 -3.72
C PHE A 40 8.78 -20.74 -3.19
N LEU A 41 8.80 -21.97 -3.58
CA LEU A 41 9.86 -22.88 -3.14
C LEU A 41 9.92 -23.01 -1.62
N GLY A 42 8.81 -22.88 -0.97
CA GLY A 42 8.76 -23.02 0.47
C GLY A 42 9.29 -21.84 1.24
N ILE A 43 9.69 -20.81 0.56
CA ILE A 43 10.13 -19.59 1.21
C ILE A 43 8.91 -18.73 1.51
N GLY A 44 8.93 -18.04 2.61
CA GLY A 44 7.80 -17.23 2.99
C GLY A 44 7.34 -16.31 1.88
N SER A 45 6.06 -16.01 1.90
CA SER A 45 5.50 -15.13 0.91
C SER A 45 5.79 -13.68 1.26
N LYS A 46 5.78 -12.85 0.24
CA LYS A 46 5.98 -11.42 0.42
C LYS A 46 4.65 -10.72 0.41
N LEU A 47 4.55 -9.68 1.20
CA LEU A 47 3.35 -8.87 1.22
C LEU A 47 3.44 -7.80 0.15
N ALA A 48 2.29 -7.45 -0.39
CA ALA A 48 2.20 -6.30 -1.27
C ALA A 48 2.47 -5.04 -0.47
N SER A 49 3.19 -4.13 -1.07
CA SER A 49 3.53 -2.89 -0.39
C SER A 49 3.27 -1.74 -1.34
N ILE A 50 2.60 -0.72 -0.82
CA ILE A 50 2.31 0.46 -1.61
C ILE A 50 2.82 1.68 -0.86
N LYS A 51 3.08 2.72 -1.62
CA LYS A 51 3.56 3.99 -1.08
C LYS A 51 2.56 5.08 -1.41
N ILE A 52 2.22 5.87 -0.42
CA ILE A 52 1.34 7.01 -0.60
C ILE A 52 2.17 8.27 -0.52
N PRO A 53 2.48 8.90 -1.64
CA PRO A 53 3.36 10.06 -1.62
C PRO A 53 2.65 11.31 -1.13
N GLY A 54 3.38 12.11 -0.38
CA GLY A 54 2.91 13.42 0.00
C GLY A 54 1.60 13.48 0.73
N THR A 55 1.34 12.50 1.58
CA THR A 55 0.02 12.42 2.21
C THR A 55 -0.23 13.47 3.26
N ASP A 56 0.82 13.97 3.86
CA ASP A 56 0.63 14.88 4.98
C ASP A 56 1.23 16.25 4.75
N ASP A 57 1.35 16.62 3.49
CA ASP A 57 1.90 17.93 3.17
C ASP A 57 1.01 18.61 2.15
N PRO A 58 0.01 19.32 2.59
CA PRO A 58 -0.90 19.97 1.67
C PRO A 58 -0.26 21.13 0.93
N GLU A 59 0.89 21.55 1.37
CA GLU A 59 1.56 22.69 0.76
C GLU A 59 2.37 22.33 -0.43
N SER A 60 2.88 21.14 -0.48
CA SER A 60 3.79 20.76 -1.54
C SER A 60 3.13 20.42 -2.84
#